data_4aff3ab1e41d34e6319b8fc347a877c4
#
_entry.id   4aff3ab1e41d34e6319b8fc347a877c4
#
_cell.length_a   1.000
_cell.length_b   1.000
_cell.length_c   1.000
_cell.angle_alpha   90.00
_cell.angle_beta   90.00
_cell.angle_gamma   90.00
#
_symmetry.space_group_name_H-M   'P 1'
#
loop_
_entity.id
_entity.type
_entity.pdbx_description
1 polymer ?
#
loop_
_entity_poly.entity_id
_entity_poly.type
_entity_poly.pdbx_seq_one_letter_code
_entity_poly.pdbx_strand_id
1 'polypeptide(L)'
;MKRFFRLSAALAALALLSGCASLLHPRLVEDLQLIQTIGFDGGIGDMTVSVSSGEASEDAVSAQLAARGASIQTAVQRLQDFSPREELFFAHIRYAAVGEDCARGGITPILDYFERGTQTQLSVPLFVVKGESAYTLIAANGGENEITAALSSLEADTKRQGSAHCFTVLEIASRLNRSGAARACAIAPPAPERSVPEAEDGATLALEAGYAVFRGETLCGFLDTDAALGADLLLGFAPQASYVLPDGSGGTVTVQLHTAKASLSPVRNGGEAAVRIAVRVRAGVTESSGADTADAAMLARLEEELSRAVTAQIEAAAEASRTLDADFLELWRVLPEVKGEGVLASLRTLVQTESVLERSYDIYGSAHGKEESEHG
;
A
#
# COMPACT_ATOMS: atom_id res chain seq x y z
N MET A 1 56.04 -36.65 -31.32
CA MET A 1 55.71 -36.07 -30.01
C MET A 1 54.90 -34.76 -30.08
N LYS A 2 55.25 -33.70 -30.76
CA LYS A 2 54.53 -32.42 -30.82
C LYS A 2 53.10 -32.52 -31.37
N ARG A 3 52.79 -33.43 -32.30
CA ARG A 3 51.45 -33.63 -32.87
C ARG A 3 50.53 -34.35 -31.89
N PHE A 4 51.02 -35.32 -31.16
CA PHE A 4 50.28 -36.05 -30.13
C PHE A 4 49.87 -35.11 -28.97
N PHE A 5 50.77 -34.22 -28.55
CA PHE A 5 50.51 -33.22 -27.48
C PHE A 5 49.45 -32.19 -27.89
N ARG A 6 49.44 -31.81 -29.18
CA ARG A 6 48.39 -30.89 -29.70
C ARG A 6 47.04 -31.56 -29.81
N LEU A 7 47.02 -32.86 -30.15
CA LEU A 7 45.74 -33.60 -30.20
C LEU A 7 45.15 -33.84 -28.81
N SER A 8 45.98 -34.20 -27.83
CA SER A 8 45.52 -34.39 -26.45
C SER A 8 45.07 -33.06 -25.81
N ALA A 9 45.74 -31.94 -26.09
CA ALA A 9 45.33 -30.62 -25.62
C ALA A 9 44.01 -30.18 -26.27
N ALA A 10 43.79 -30.48 -27.56
CA ALA A 10 42.52 -30.19 -28.24
C ALA A 10 41.36 -31.03 -27.70
N LEU A 11 41.63 -32.33 -27.41
CA LEU A 11 40.63 -33.22 -26.80
C LEU A 11 40.25 -32.79 -25.37
N ALA A 12 41.23 -32.36 -24.56
CA ALA A 12 41.01 -31.84 -23.21
C ALA A 12 40.26 -30.52 -23.25
N ALA A 13 40.52 -29.62 -24.19
CA ALA A 13 39.78 -28.39 -24.38
C ALA A 13 38.33 -28.66 -24.83
N LEU A 14 38.11 -29.65 -25.69
CA LEU A 14 36.75 -30.07 -26.11
C LEU A 14 35.97 -30.67 -24.94
N ALA A 15 36.61 -31.49 -24.08
CA ALA A 15 35.99 -32.05 -22.89
C ALA A 15 35.68 -30.99 -21.82
N LEU A 16 36.49 -29.94 -21.70
CA LEU A 16 36.20 -28.80 -20.80
C LEU A 16 35.07 -27.90 -21.33
N LEU A 17 34.92 -27.76 -22.63
CA LEU A 17 33.81 -27.00 -23.24
C LEU A 17 32.48 -27.74 -23.21
N SER A 18 32.47 -29.08 -23.21
CA SER A 18 31.23 -29.85 -23.09
C SER A 18 30.71 -29.97 -21.66
N GLY A 19 31.55 -29.72 -20.66
CA GLY A 19 31.14 -29.80 -19.23
C GLY A 19 30.18 -28.71 -18.79
N CYS A 20 30.13 -27.56 -19.45
CA CYS A 20 29.22 -26.47 -19.10
C CYS A 20 27.79 -26.62 -19.64
N ALA A 21 27.58 -27.45 -20.67
CA ALA A 21 26.27 -27.59 -21.31
C ALA A 21 25.30 -28.51 -20.53
N SER A 22 25.84 -29.40 -19.69
CA SER A 22 25.02 -30.37 -18.93
C SER A 22 24.51 -29.86 -17.58
N LEU A 23 24.95 -28.68 -17.12
CA LEU A 23 24.49 -28.05 -15.87
C LEU A 23 23.30 -27.10 -16.04
N LEU A 24 22.96 -26.75 -17.27
CA LEU A 24 21.81 -25.93 -17.59
C LEU A 24 20.72 -26.85 -18.20
N HIS A 25 19.89 -27.44 -17.37
CA HIS A 25 18.58 -27.89 -17.84
C HIS A 25 17.81 -26.60 -18.14
N PRO A 26 17.55 -26.27 -19.43
CA PRO A 26 16.70 -25.14 -19.73
C PRO A 26 15.31 -25.47 -19.16
N ARG A 27 14.90 -24.72 -18.11
CA ARG A 27 13.52 -24.79 -17.65
C ARG A 27 12.68 -24.19 -18.75
N LEU A 28 11.78 -24.99 -19.31
CA LEU A 28 10.82 -24.48 -20.26
C LEU A 28 9.79 -23.66 -19.48
N VAL A 29 9.36 -22.54 -20.02
CA VAL A 29 8.35 -21.66 -19.36
C VAL A 29 7.04 -22.43 -19.16
N GLU A 30 6.72 -23.37 -20.03
CA GLU A 30 5.55 -24.24 -19.98
C GLU A 30 5.59 -25.26 -18.81
N ASP A 31 6.76 -25.49 -18.20
CA ASP A 31 6.91 -26.35 -17.01
C ASP A 31 6.82 -25.55 -15.71
N LEU A 32 6.62 -24.22 -15.78
CA LEU A 32 6.60 -23.32 -14.62
C LEU A 32 5.18 -22.83 -14.33
N GLN A 33 4.73 -23.02 -13.10
CA GLN A 33 3.55 -22.35 -12.57
C GLN A 33 3.95 -21.02 -11.90
N LEU A 34 3.64 -19.90 -12.56
CA LEU A 34 4.05 -18.58 -12.09
C LEU A 34 3.19 -18.13 -10.91
N ILE A 35 3.76 -18.07 -9.74
CA ILE A 35 3.07 -17.54 -8.54
C ILE A 35 3.08 -16.03 -8.60
N GLN A 36 1.90 -15.41 -8.54
CA GLN A 36 1.72 -13.96 -8.59
C GLN A 36 1.29 -13.37 -7.25
N THR A 37 0.49 -14.07 -6.46
CA THR A 37 0.11 -13.64 -5.11
C THR A 37 0.47 -14.71 -4.10
N ILE A 38 1.02 -14.28 -2.96
CA ILE A 38 1.36 -15.15 -1.83
C ILE A 38 0.69 -14.63 -0.55
N GLY A 39 0.09 -15.53 0.21
CA GLY A 39 -0.55 -15.24 1.49
C GLY A 39 0.13 -15.97 2.64
N PHE A 40 0.15 -15.35 3.81
CA PHE A 40 0.76 -15.86 5.03
C PHE A 40 -0.23 -15.81 6.18
N ASP A 41 -0.42 -16.95 6.84
CA ASP A 41 -1.27 -17.10 8.02
C ASP A 41 -0.57 -17.97 9.08
N GLY A 42 -1.10 -17.93 10.31
CA GLY A 42 -0.54 -18.69 11.43
C GLY A 42 0.61 -17.96 12.13
N GLY A 43 1.55 -18.70 12.68
CA GLY A 43 2.65 -18.15 13.46
C GLY A 43 3.87 -19.07 13.52
N ILE A 44 4.85 -18.72 14.35
CA ILE A 44 6.08 -19.49 14.51
C ILE A 44 5.74 -20.93 14.91
N GLY A 45 6.20 -21.89 14.13
CA GLY A 45 5.97 -23.32 14.34
C GLY A 45 4.74 -23.89 13.61
N ASP A 46 3.81 -23.04 13.14
CA ASP A 46 2.61 -23.45 12.39
C ASP A 46 2.22 -22.36 11.36
N MET A 47 3.00 -22.26 10.31
CA MET A 47 2.78 -21.31 9.21
C MET A 47 1.91 -21.94 8.11
N THR A 48 0.91 -21.22 7.66
CA THR A 48 0.17 -21.54 6.43
C THR A 48 0.62 -20.58 5.33
N VAL A 49 1.02 -21.11 4.19
CA VAL A 49 1.30 -20.34 2.98
C VAL A 49 0.26 -20.70 1.95
N SER A 50 -0.41 -19.70 1.42
CA SER A 50 -1.36 -19.80 0.32
C SER A 50 -0.81 -19.05 -0.90
N VAL A 51 -1.07 -19.56 -2.09
CA VAL A 51 -0.60 -18.95 -3.34
C VAL A 51 -1.69 -18.94 -4.38
N SER A 52 -1.65 -17.94 -5.27
CA SER A 52 -2.40 -17.89 -6.51
C SER A 52 -1.42 -17.77 -7.66
N SER A 53 -1.57 -18.64 -8.65
CA SER A 53 -0.87 -18.49 -9.93
C SER A 53 -1.67 -17.56 -10.82
N GLY A 54 -1.00 -16.72 -11.59
CA GLY A 54 -1.63 -15.96 -12.65
C GLY A 54 -2.00 -16.85 -13.84
N GLU A 55 -2.80 -16.32 -14.74
CA GLU A 55 -3.06 -16.95 -16.04
C GLU A 55 -1.76 -17.01 -16.84
N ALA A 56 -1.30 -18.21 -17.17
CA ALA A 56 -0.15 -18.39 -18.06
C ALA A 56 -0.56 -18.28 -19.54
N SER A 57 -1.85 -18.43 -19.86
CA SER A 57 -2.47 -18.27 -21.19
C SER A 57 -3.96 -18.02 -21.07
N GLU A 58 -4.64 -17.55 -22.14
CA GLU A 58 -6.09 -17.30 -22.17
C GLU A 58 -6.95 -18.54 -21.79
N ASP A 59 -6.37 -19.74 -21.84
CA ASP A 59 -7.05 -21.00 -21.48
C ASP A 59 -6.61 -21.55 -20.09
N ALA A 60 -5.71 -20.90 -19.38
CA ALA A 60 -5.18 -21.37 -18.10
C ALA A 60 -6.01 -20.85 -16.93
N VAL A 61 -6.59 -21.74 -16.16
CA VAL A 61 -7.31 -21.42 -14.91
C VAL A 61 -6.28 -21.13 -13.83
N SER A 62 -6.42 -20.00 -13.12
CA SER A 62 -5.56 -19.67 -11.99
C SER A 62 -5.69 -20.75 -10.90
N ALA A 63 -4.58 -21.40 -10.57
CA ALA A 63 -4.56 -22.41 -9.52
C ALA A 63 -4.31 -21.76 -8.16
N GLN A 64 -5.08 -22.20 -7.18
CA GLN A 64 -4.92 -21.80 -5.78
C GLN A 64 -4.45 -23.00 -4.98
N LEU A 65 -3.36 -22.84 -4.28
CA LEU A 65 -2.77 -23.85 -3.43
C LEU A 65 -2.52 -23.29 -2.05
N ALA A 66 -2.65 -24.14 -1.03
CA ALA A 66 -2.27 -23.79 0.33
C ALA A 66 -1.61 -24.97 1.02
N ALA A 67 -0.59 -24.73 1.81
CA ALA A 67 0.07 -25.73 2.60
C ALA A 67 0.51 -25.19 3.97
N ARG A 68 0.57 -26.09 4.97
CA ARG A 68 1.04 -25.79 6.31
C ARG A 68 2.44 -26.35 6.52
N GLY A 69 3.25 -25.64 7.30
CA GLY A 69 4.60 -26.06 7.67
C GLY A 69 5.05 -25.43 8.99
N ALA A 70 6.09 -25.99 9.59
CA ALA A 70 6.69 -25.41 10.78
C ALA A 70 7.39 -24.05 10.51
N SER A 71 7.65 -23.76 9.24
CA SER A 71 8.20 -22.49 8.75
C SER A 71 7.62 -22.19 7.37
N ILE A 72 7.78 -20.94 6.89
CA ILE A 72 7.41 -20.55 5.54
C ILE A 72 8.09 -21.46 4.52
N GLN A 73 9.38 -21.70 4.66
CA GLN A 73 10.13 -22.56 3.74
C GLN A 73 9.56 -23.99 3.66
N THR A 74 9.20 -24.57 4.83
CA THR A 74 8.62 -25.92 4.83
C THR A 74 7.20 -25.96 4.27
N ALA A 75 6.42 -24.90 4.45
CA ALA A 75 5.12 -24.76 3.81
C ALA A 75 5.24 -24.62 2.28
N VAL A 76 6.17 -23.80 1.80
CA VAL A 76 6.48 -23.64 0.37
C VAL A 76 6.95 -24.95 -0.27
N GLN A 77 7.80 -25.72 0.42
CA GLN A 77 8.20 -27.05 -0.07
C GLN A 77 7.00 -27.98 -0.22
N ARG A 78 6.07 -27.96 0.73
CA ARG A 78 4.84 -28.79 0.66
C ARG A 78 3.88 -28.32 -0.43
N LEU A 79 3.87 -27.03 -0.77
CA LEU A 79 3.09 -26.54 -1.93
C LEU A 79 3.54 -27.24 -3.21
N GLN A 80 4.83 -27.47 -3.40
CA GLN A 80 5.36 -28.17 -4.56
C GLN A 80 4.88 -29.62 -4.64
N ASP A 81 4.58 -30.27 -3.52
CA ASP A 81 4.04 -31.64 -3.50
C ASP A 81 2.62 -31.70 -4.14
N PHE A 82 1.90 -30.58 -4.11
CA PHE A 82 0.55 -30.47 -4.73
C PHE A 82 0.58 -30.13 -6.22
N SER A 83 1.74 -29.72 -6.75
CA SER A 83 1.94 -29.42 -8.17
C SER A 83 3.05 -30.30 -8.78
N PRO A 84 2.79 -31.63 -8.93
CA PRO A 84 3.85 -32.56 -9.32
C PRO A 84 4.26 -32.47 -10.80
N ARG A 85 3.49 -31.77 -11.64
CA ARG A 85 3.75 -31.62 -13.08
C ARG A 85 4.47 -30.33 -13.41
N GLU A 86 4.33 -29.30 -12.59
CA GLU A 86 4.84 -27.96 -12.83
C GLU A 86 5.66 -27.51 -11.63
N GLU A 87 6.77 -26.83 -11.87
CA GLU A 87 7.57 -26.22 -10.80
C GLU A 87 6.96 -24.87 -10.40
N LEU A 88 6.62 -24.70 -9.11
CA LEU A 88 6.12 -23.42 -8.59
C LEU A 88 7.25 -22.37 -8.63
N PHE A 89 7.05 -21.29 -9.38
CA PHE A 89 8.05 -20.27 -9.61
C PHE A 89 7.67 -18.96 -8.90
N PHE A 90 8.42 -18.60 -7.86
CA PHE A 90 8.12 -17.49 -6.96
C PHE A 90 8.75 -16.15 -7.36
N ALA A 91 9.58 -16.12 -8.42
CA ALA A 91 10.21 -14.86 -8.86
C ALA A 91 9.23 -13.85 -9.51
N HIS A 92 7.99 -14.28 -9.77
CA HIS A 92 6.94 -13.44 -10.32
C HIS A 92 5.90 -12.99 -9.29
N ILE A 93 6.16 -13.15 -7.99
CA ILE A 93 5.28 -12.62 -6.94
C ILE A 93 5.12 -11.11 -7.14
N ARG A 94 3.88 -10.68 -7.34
CA ARG A 94 3.47 -9.29 -7.50
C ARG A 94 2.92 -8.70 -6.22
N TYR A 95 2.25 -9.53 -5.39
CA TYR A 95 1.60 -9.11 -4.16
C TYR A 95 1.80 -10.13 -3.05
N ALA A 96 1.94 -9.61 -1.82
CA ALA A 96 1.95 -10.41 -0.61
C ALA A 96 0.80 -9.98 0.31
N ALA A 97 0.11 -10.93 0.91
CA ALA A 97 -0.95 -10.69 1.88
C ALA A 97 -0.63 -11.40 3.21
N VAL A 98 -0.96 -10.77 4.32
CA VAL A 98 -0.76 -11.33 5.66
C VAL A 98 -2.09 -11.26 6.39
N GLY A 99 -2.58 -12.38 6.91
CA GLY A 99 -3.78 -12.41 7.75
C GLY A 99 -3.58 -11.63 9.05
N GLU A 100 -4.66 -11.06 9.59
CA GLU A 100 -4.57 -10.22 10.80
C GLU A 100 -3.90 -10.93 11.97
N ASP A 101 -4.31 -12.17 12.27
CA ASP A 101 -3.75 -12.92 13.39
C ASP A 101 -2.25 -13.21 13.22
N CYS A 102 -1.83 -13.52 11.99
CA CYS A 102 -0.42 -13.69 11.64
C CYS A 102 0.36 -12.38 11.85
N ALA A 103 -0.18 -11.25 11.39
CA ALA A 103 0.42 -9.93 11.58
C ALA A 103 0.53 -9.53 13.06
N ARG A 104 -0.46 -9.89 13.89
CA ARG A 104 -0.42 -9.70 15.35
C ARG A 104 0.62 -10.59 16.03
N GLY A 105 0.87 -11.77 15.48
CA GLY A 105 1.92 -12.69 15.95
C GLY A 105 3.34 -12.26 15.60
N GLY A 106 3.49 -11.40 14.59
CA GLY A 106 4.76 -10.83 14.13
C GLY A 106 5.12 -11.16 12.69
N ILE A 107 5.55 -10.14 11.94
CA ILE A 107 5.87 -10.23 10.51
C ILE A 107 7.35 -10.49 10.20
N THR A 108 8.22 -10.56 11.21
CA THR A 108 9.66 -10.80 11.01
C THR A 108 9.95 -12.03 10.17
N PRO A 109 9.30 -13.21 10.38
CA PRO A 109 9.55 -14.38 9.53
C PRO A 109 9.21 -14.15 8.06
N ILE A 110 8.21 -13.30 7.78
CA ILE A 110 7.78 -12.96 6.43
C ILE A 110 8.80 -12.03 5.78
N LEU A 111 9.23 -10.98 6.49
CA LEU A 111 10.28 -10.08 6.01
C LEU A 111 11.59 -10.85 5.74
N ASP A 112 12.00 -11.72 6.67
CA ASP A 112 13.19 -12.56 6.52
C ASP A 112 13.11 -13.52 5.31
N TYR A 113 11.91 -14.08 5.03
CA TYR A 113 11.67 -14.89 3.85
C TYR A 113 11.91 -14.11 2.55
N PHE A 114 11.45 -12.87 2.47
CA PHE A 114 11.68 -12.02 1.31
C PHE A 114 13.13 -11.54 1.20
N GLU A 115 13.78 -11.23 2.32
CA GLU A 115 15.18 -10.75 2.35
C GLU A 115 16.19 -11.84 1.99
N ARG A 116 15.95 -13.09 2.39
CA ARG A 116 16.85 -14.22 2.14
C ARG A 116 16.51 -15.03 0.91
N GLY A 117 15.31 -14.90 0.39
CA GLY A 117 14.84 -15.67 -0.76
C GLY A 117 15.58 -15.29 -2.03
N THR A 118 16.11 -16.29 -2.73
CA THR A 118 16.81 -16.07 -4.02
C THR A 118 15.85 -15.82 -5.18
N GLN A 119 14.57 -16.16 -4.99
CA GLN A 119 13.51 -15.99 -5.99
C GLN A 119 12.49 -14.93 -5.59
N THR A 120 12.67 -14.26 -4.45
CA THR A 120 11.74 -13.24 -3.96
C THR A 120 12.27 -11.84 -4.25
N GLN A 121 11.38 -10.86 -4.35
CA GLN A 121 11.72 -9.46 -4.57
C GLN A 121 11.21 -8.61 -3.41
N LEU A 122 12.05 -7.68 -2.94
CA LEU A 122 11.67 -6.77 -1.86
C LEU A 122 10.74 -5.63 -2.31
N SER A 123 10.57 -5.47 -3.62
CA SER A 123 9.66 -4.47 -4.23
C SER A 123 8.19 -4.90 -4.24
N VAL A 124 7.88 -6.08 -3.70
CA VAL A 124 6.50 -6.59 -3.61
C VAL A 124 5.71 -5.78 -2.58
N PRO A 125 4.55 -5.19 -2.94
CA PRO A 125 3.62 -4.60 -1.99
C PRO A 125 3.10 -5.65 -1.01
N LEU A 126 3.02 -5.27 0.28
CA LEU A 126 2.52 -6.13 1.35
C LEU A 126 1.22 -5.55 1.90
N PHE A 127 0.17 -6.36 1.87
CA PHE A 127 -1.15 -6.05 2.39
C PHE A 127 -1.40 -6.80 3.70
N VAL A 128 -2.19 -6.21 4.59
CA VAL A 128 -2.72 -6.89 5.79
C VAL A 128 -4.22 -7.08 5.63
N VAL A 129 -4.69 -8.31 5.74
CA VAL A 129 -6.10 -8.64 5.63
C VAL A 129 -6.77 -8.42 6.98
N LYS A 130 -7.60 -7.38 7.07
CA LYS A 130 -8.29 -7.00 8.31
C LYS A 130 -9.50 -7.89 8.55
N GLY A 131 -9.55 -8.52 9.72
CA GLY A 131 -10.66 -9.36 10.16
C GLY A 131 -10.67 -10.78 9.58
N GLU A 132 -9.72 -11.11 8.68
CA GLU A 132 -9.72 -12.37 7.95
C GLU A 132 -8.30 -12.94 7.78
N SER A 133 -8.21 -14.18 7.30
CA SER A 133 -6.95 -14.80 6.88
C SER A 133 -6.61 -14.44 5.44
N ALA A 134 -5.33 -14.42 5.11
CA ALA A 134 -4.87 -14.29 3.74
C ALA A 134 -5.35 -15.47 2.87
N TYR A 135 -5.41 -16.68 3.46
CA TYR A 135 -5.96 -17.86 2.81
C TYR A 135 -7.41 -17.65 2.38
N THR A 136 -8.29 -17.15 3.28
CA THR A 136 -9.70 -16.89 2.97
C THR A 136 -9.82 -15.91 1.81
N LEU A 137 -9.04 -14.83 1.83
CA LEU A 137 -9.04 -13.84 0.74
C LEU A 137 -8.62 -14.46 -0.60
N ILE A 138 -7.53 -15.22 -0.63
CA ILE A 138 -7.03 -15.87 -1.85
C ILE A 138 -8.04 -16.92 -2.35
N ALA A 139 -8.61 -17.74 -1.44
CA ALA A 139 -9.56 -18.79 -1.78
C ALA A 139 -10.89 -18.22 -2.31
N ALA A 140 -11.34 -17.08 -1.80
CA ALA A 140 -12.57 -16.44 -2.23
C ALA A 140 -12.47 -15.80 -3.63
N ASN A 141 -11.25 -15.50 -4.09
CA ASN A 141 -10.98 -14.86 -5.39
C ASN A 141 -10.29 -15.83 -6.35
N GLY A 142 -10.91 -16.99 -6.60
CA GLY A 142 -10.47 -18.02 -7.54
C GLY A 142 -11.14 -17.93 -8.91
N GLY A 143 -10.56 -18.57 -9.91
CA GLY A 143 -11.10 -18.62 -11.26
C GLY A 143 -10.83 -17.33 -12.04
N GLU A 144 -11.84 -16.84 -12.78
CA GLU A 144 -11.73 -15.65 -13.63
C GLU A 144 -11.51 -14.35 -12.83
N ASN A 145 -11.91 -14.32 -11.55
CA ASN A 145 -11.73 -13.17 -10.64
C ASN A 145 -10.48 -13.32 -9.79
N GLU A 146 -9.33 -13.21 -10.43
CA GLU A 146 -8.06 -13.46 -9.81
C GLU A 146 -7.71 -12.41 -8.75
N ILE A 147 -7.27 -12.87 -7.57
CA ILE A 147 -6.83 -11.98 -6.47
C ILE A 147 -5.75 -10.99 -6.92
N THR A 148 -4.85 -11.39 -7.81
CA THR A 148 -3.79 -10.52 -8.35
C THR A 148 -4.36 -9.35 -9.14
N ALA A 149 -5.40 -9.59 -9.95
CA ALA A 149 -6.09 -8.54 -10.69
C ALA A 149 -6.84 -7.58 -9.73
N ALA A 150 -7.50 -8.11 -8.70
CA ALA A 150 -8.17 -7.32 -7.67
C ALA A 150 -7.18 -6.40 -6.92
N LEU A 151 -6.03 -6.94 -6.47
CA LEU A 151 -4.99 -6.16 -5.80
C LEU A 151 -4.32 -5.14 -6.74
N SER A 152 -4.16 -5.47 -8.02
CA SER A 152 -3.63 -4.55 -9.03
C SER A 152 -4.57 -3.36 -9.26
N SER A 153 -5.88 -3.62 -9.34
CA SER A 153 -6.90 -2.57 -9.45
C SER A 153 -6.91 -1.69 -8.19
N LEU A 154 -6.88 -2.29 -7.01
CA LEU A 154 -6.81 -1.58 -5.74
C LEU A 154 -5.58 -0.66 -5.67
N GLU A 155 -4.39 -1.16 -6.02
CA GLU A 155 -3.17 -0.36 -6.04
C GLU A 155 -3.27 0.83 -7.02
N ALA A 156 -3.87 0.62 -8.19
CA ALA A 156 -4.09 1.68 -9.16
C ALA A 156 -5.11 2.70 -8.66
N ASP A 157 -6.17 2.26 -7.98
CA ASP A 157 -7.20 3.13 -7.42
C ASP A 157 -6.67 3.96 -6.25
N THR A 158 -5.93 3.37 -5.32
CA THR A 158 -5.31 4.11 -4.21
C THR A 158 -4.35 5.19 -4.71
N LYS A 159 -3.59 4.92 -5.77
CA LYS A 159 -2.72 5.92 -6.42
C LYS A 159 -3.51 7.06 -7.08
N ARG A 160 -4.64 6.75 -7.73
CA ARG A 160 -5.49 7.76 -8.39
C ARG A 160 -6.27 8.61 -7.39
N GLN A 161 -6.76 8.00 -6.33
CA GLN A 161 -7.57 8.67 -5.31
C GLN A 161 -6.73 9.36 -4.24
N GLY A 162 -5.41 9.07 -4.19
CA GLY A 162 -4.53 9.56 -3.13
C GLY A 162 -4.95 9.04 -1.75
N SER A 163 -5.52 7.82 -1.70
CA SER A 163 -5.89 7.13 -0.46
C SER A 163 -4.70 6.37 0.14
N ALA A 164 -4.77 5.13 0.50
CA ALA A 164 -3.66 4.42 1.12
C ALA A 164 -2.50 4.09 0.14
N HIS A 165 -1.27 4.42 0.50
CA HIS A 165 -0.07 4.02 -0.26
C HIS A 165 0.23 2.53 -0.02
N CYS A 166 0.43 1.76 -1.10
CA CYS A 166 0.78 0.34 -1.01
C CYS A 166 2.29 0.18 -0.74
N PHE A 167 2.66 0.05 0.53
CA PHE A 167 4.06 -0.10 0.95
C PHE A 167 4.62 -1.46 0.56
N THR A 168 5.82 -1.45 0.00
CA THR A 168 6.58 -2.66 -0.33
C THR A 168 7.23 -3.27 0.91
N VAL A 169 7.59 -4.55 0.82
CA VAL A 169 8.36 -5.27 1.87
C VAL A 169 9.60 -4.47 2.27
N LEU A 170 10.37 -3.93 1.27
CA LEU A 170 11.54 -3.11 1.52
C LEU A 170 11.23 -1.85 2.33
N GLU A 171 10.16 -1.16 1.97
CA GLU A 171 9.78 0.08 2.65
C GLU A 171 9.35 -0.19 4.08
N ILE A 172 8.60 -1.28 4.32
CA ILE A 172 8.17 -1.69 5.66
C ILE A 172 9.38 -2.07 6.50
N ALA A 173 10.24 -2.97 6.01
CA ALA A 173 11.47 -3.38 6.72
C ALA A 173 12.38 -2.19 7.02
N SER A 174 12.56 -1.28 6.05
CA SER A 174 13.37 -0.07 6.24
C SER A 174 12.82 0.86 7.32
N ARG A 175 11.48 1.03 7.39
CA ARG A 175 10.83 1.85 8.43
C ARG A 175 10.93 1.21 9.81
N LEU A 176 10.67 -0.08 9.92
CA LEU A 176 10.83 -0.81 11.18
C LEU A 176 12.26 -0.68 11.72
N ASN A 177 13.26 -0.83 10.86
CA ASN A 177 14.66 -0.68 11.26
C ASN A 177 15.03 0.77 11.67
N ARG A 178 14.39 1.78 11.08
CA ARG A 178 14.73 3.19 11.36
C ARG A 178 13.99 3.77 12.57
N SER A 179 12.70 3.51 12.67
CA SER A 179 11.82 4.12 13.69
C SER A 179 11.19 3.12 14.65
N GLY A 180 11.30 1.83 14.37
CA GLY A 180 10.56 0.81 15.12
C GLY A 180 9.06 0.77 14.78
N ALA A 181 8.61 1.54 13.79
CA ALA A 181 7.22 1.57 13.36
C ALA A 181 7.10 1.60 11.83
N ALA A 182 6.07 0.96 11.31
CA ALA A 182 5.75 0.95 9.88
C ALA A 182 4.25 0.89 9.65
N ARG A 183 3.85 1.12 8.41
CA ARG A 183 2.48 0.93 7.93
C ARG A 183 2.49 -0.03 6.75
N ALA A 184 1.42 -0.82 6.61
CA ALA A 184 1.09 -1.56 5.42
C ALA A 184 -0.35 -1.24 5.00
N CYS A 185 -0.67 -1.29 3.72
CA CYS A 185 -2.04 -1.11 3.27
C CYS A 185 -2.92 -2.22 3.88
N ALA A 186 -4.00 -1.84 4.53
CA ALA A 186 -4.99 -2.76 5.05
C ALA A 186 -6.07 -2.99 4.00
N ILE A 187 -6.48 -4.23 3.83
CA ILE A 187 -7.57 -4.65 2.95
C ILE A 187 -8.60 -5.44 3.73
N ALA A 188 -9.85 -5.31 3.36
CA ALA A 188 -10.94 -6.06 3.98
C ALA A 188 -11.90 -6.57 2.90
N PRO A 189 -12.61 -7.68 3.14
CA PRO A 189 -13.75 -8.03 2.32
C PRO A 189 -14.81 -6.92 2.38
N PRO A 190 -15.62 -6.70 1.33
CA PRO A 190 -16.67 -5.69 1.35
C PRO A 190 -17.67 -5.97 2.46
N ALA A 191 -17.99 -4.94 3.24
CA ALA A 191 -19.03 -5.03 4.26
C ALA A 191 -20.39 -5.28 3.57
N PRO A 192 -21.27 -6.15 4.14
CA PRO A 192 -22.55 -6.48 3.52
C PRO A 192 -23.49 -5.27 3.34
N GLU A 193 -23.25 -4.17 4.01
CA GLU A 193 -24.03 -2.92 3.90
C GLU A 193 -23.57 -2.01 2.75
N ARG A 194 -22.40 -2.24 2.18
CA ARG A 194 -21.97 -1.56 0.95
C ARG A 194 -22.49 -2.41 -0.20
N SER A 195 -23.56 -1.97 -0.84
CA SER A 195 -23.99 -2.49 -2.13
C SER A 195 -22.93 -2.17 -3.19
N VAL A 196 -21.87 -2.95 -3.19
CA VAL A 196 -21.08 -3.15 -4.39
C VAL A 196 -22.03 -3.85 -5.35
N PRO A 197 -22.26 -3.36 -6.58
CA PRO A 197 -22.98 -4.15 -7.57
C PRO A 197 -22.38 -5.56 -7.52
N GLU A 198 -23.22 -6.58 -7.31
CA GLU A 198 -22.77 -7.97 -7.34
C GLU A 198 -21.93 -8.10 -8.61
N ALA A 199 -20.64 -8.36 -8.45
CA ALA A 199 -19.85 -8.86 -9.55
C ALA A 199 -20.61 -10.11 -10.00
N GLU A 200 -20.97 -10.19 -11.27
CA GLU A 200 -21.87 -11.23 -11.82
C GLU A 200 -21.45 -12.67 -11.44
N ASP A 201 -20.27 -12.85 -10.87
CA ASP A 201 -19.67 -14.13 -10.52
C ASP A 201 -19.38 -14.35 -9.02
N GLY A 202 -19.91 -13.53 -8.12
CA GLY A 202 -19.78 -13.76 -6.66
C GLY A 202 -18.38 -13.54 -6.09
N ALA A 203 -17.48 -12.85 -6.80
CA ALA A 203 -16.14 -12.54 -6.32
C ALA A 203 -16.19 -11.53 -5.16
N THR A 204 -15.55 -11.89 -4.07
CA THR A 204 -15.37 -11.00 -2.94
C THR A 204 -14.20 -10.05 -3.26
N LEU A 205 -14.52 -8.86 -3.75
CA LEU A 205 -13.51 -7.85 -4.00
C LEU A 205 -12.85 -7.41 -2.68
N ALA A 206 -11.53 -7.33 -2.66
CA ALA A 206 -10.82 -6.69 -1.57
C ALA A 206 -11.01 -5.16 -1.66
N LEU A 207 -11.40 -4.53 -0.55
CA LEU A 207 -11.52 -3.08 -0.44
C LEU A 207 -10.40 -2.53 0.42
N GLU A 208 -9.91 -1.34 0.06
CA GLU A 208 -8.99 -0.59 0.91
C GLU A 208 -9.67 -0.26 2.25
N ALA A 209 -8.94 -0.51 3.35
CA ALA A 209 -9.40 -0.35 4.73
C ALA A 209 -8.43 0.52 5.57
N GLY A 210 -7.73 1.45 4.93
CA GLY A 210 -6.75 2.30 5.57
C GLY A 210 -5.39 1.60 5.74
N TYR A 211 -4.77 1.75 6.92
CA TYR A 211 -3.47 1.16 7.20
C TYR A 211 -3.49 0.24 8.41
N ALA A 212 -2.78 -0.88 8.28
CA ALA A 212 -2.29 -1.67 9.39
C ALA A 212 -0.99 -1.04 9.93
N VAL A 213 -0.91 -0.80 11.23
CA VAL A 213 0.23 -0.16 11.90
C VAL A 213 1.01 -1.20 12.67
N PHE A 214 2.31 -1.24 12.44
CA PHE A 214 3.25 -2.09 13.13
C PHE A 214 4.08 -1.28 14.12
N ARG A 215 4.24 -1.84 15.33
CA ARG A 215 5.24 -1.42 16.31
C ARG A 215 6.20 -2.57 16.55
N GLY A 216 7.48 -2.34 16.23
CA GLY A 216 8.41 -3.45 16.10
C GLY A 216 7.90 -4.42 15.01
N GLU A 217 7.86 -5.69 15.34
CA GLU A 217 7.44 -6.73 14.41
C GLU A 217 5.93 -7.04 14.42
N THR A 218 5.17 -6.46 15.36
CA THR A 218 3.77 -6.85 15.59
C THR A 218 2.78 -5.78 15.14
N LEU A 219 1.66 -6.22 14.58
CA LEU A 219 0.51 -5.37 14.30
C LEU A 219 -0.08 -4.86 15.62
N CYS A 220 -0.06 -3.53 15.83
CA CYS A 220 -0.63 -2.89 17.01
C CYS A 220 -2.03 -2.30 16.81
N GLY A 221 -2.43 -2.03 15.56
CA GLY A 221 -3.77 -1.53 15.25
C GLY A 221 -3.95 -1.14 13.80
N PHE A 222 -5.09 -0.52 13.52
CA PHE A 222 -5.43 -0.02 12.18
C PHE A 222 -5.75 1.47 12.24
N LEU A 223 -5.43 2.18 11.17
CA LEU A 223 -5.91 3.54 10.94
C LEU A 223 -7.20 3.46 10.14
N ASP A 224 -8.16 4.31 10.50
CA ASP A 224 -9.28 4.59 9.63
C ASP A 224 -8.88 5.47 8.43
N THR A 225 -9.82 5.73 7.54
CA THR A 225 -9.56 6.50 6.32
C THR A 225 -9.06 7.92 6.60
N ASP A 226 -9.59 8.61 7.62
CA ASP A 226 -9.17 9.97 7.94
C ASP A 226 -7.75 10.03 8.51
N ALA A 227 -7.41 9.18 9.47
CA ALA A 227 -6.06 9.09 10.01
C ALA A 227 -5.05 8.59 8.95
N ALA A 228 -5.46 7.68 8.08
CA ALA A 228 -4.65 7.20 6.96
C ALA A 228 -4.31 8.35 6.00
N LEU A 229 -5.31 9.12 5.57
CA LEU A 229 -5.13 10.26 4.69
C LEU A 229 -4.29 11.36 5.35
N GLY A 230 -4.51 11.65 6.63
CA GLY A 230 -3.70 12.60 7.40
C GLY A 230 -2.22 12.21 7.44
N ALA A 231 -1.92 10.93 7.61
CA ALA A 231 -0.55 10.42 7.56
C ALA A 231 0.06 10.54 6.17
N ASP A 232 -0.72 10.30 5.11
CA ASP A 232 -0.25 10.41 3.74
C ASP A 232 -0.04 11.86 3.30
N LEU A 233 -0.87 12.79 3.74
CA LEU A 233 -0.67 14.21 3.54
C LEU A 233 0.64 14.69 4.19
N LEU A 234 0.93 14.21 5.42
CA LEU A 234 2.15 14.54 6.13
C LEU A 234 3.41 14.00 5.44
N LEU A 235 3.32 12.79 4.89
CA LEU A 235 4.47 12.09 4.30
C LEU A 235 4.55 12.23 2.77
N GLY A 236 3.60 12.93 2.14
CA GLY A 236 3.60 13.25 0.72
C GLY A 236 3.09 12.12 -0.18
N PHE A 237 2.28 11.20 0.34
CA PHE A 237 1.69 10.08 -0.42
C PHE A 237 0.28 10.36 -0.96
N ALA A 238 -0.35 11.49 -0.61
CA ALA A 238 -1.71 11.84 -1.04
C ALA A 238 -1.78 13.06 -1.98
N PRO A 239 -1.14 13.03 -3.16
CA PRO A 239 -1.08 14.22 -4.02
C PRO A 239 -2.40 14.55 -4.73
N GLN A 240 -3.37 13.64 -4.79
CA GLN A 240 -4.61 13.77 -5.56
C GLN A 240 -5.89 13.55 -4.72
N ALA A 241 -5.80 13.69 -3.40
CA ALA A 241 -6.98 13.56 -2.54
C ALA A 241 -8.05 14.58 -2.90
N SER A 242 -9.32 14.17 -2.88
CA SER A 242 -10.46 15.02 -3.17
C SER A 242 -11.26 15.33 -1.91
N TYR A 243 -11.80 16.55 -1.82
CA TYR A 243 -12.61 17.01 -0.69
C TYR A 243 -13.93 17.58 -1.20
N VAL A 244 -15.01 17.19 -0.55
CA VAL A 244 -16.33 17.78 -0.75
C VAL A 244 -16.57 18.79 0.36
N LEU A 245 -16.57 20.08 0.01
CA LEU A 245 -16.65 21.19 0.95
C LEU A 245 -18.04 21.86 0.86
N PRO A 246 -18.62 22.32 1.98
CA PRO A 246 -19.86 23.07 1.95
C PRO A 246 -19.65 24.48 1.37
N ASP A 247 -20.50 24.91 0.45
CA ASP A 247 -20.50 26.26 -0.12
C ASP A 247 -21.13 27.32 0.82
N GLY A 248 -21.82 26.86 1.86
CA GLY A 248 -22.53 27.68 2.86
C GLY A 248 -23.90 28.19 2.42
N SER A 249 -24.36 27.86 1.24
CA SER A 249 -25.72 28.10 0.77
C SER A 249 -26.60 26.84 0.81
N GLY A 250 -26.04 25.70 1.22
CA GLY A 250 -26.66 24.38 1.22
C GLY A 250 -26.22 23.50 0.07
N GLY A 251 -25.30 24.00 -0.79
CA GLY A 251 -24.62 23.24 -1.82
C GLY A 251 -23.23 22.79 -1.42
N THR A 252 -22.55 22.14 -2.35
CA THR A 252 -21.19 21.61 -2.17
C THR A 252 -20.28 21.99 -3.33
N VAL A 253 -18.98 22.08 -3.02
CA VAL A 253 -17.92 22.27 -4.00
C VAL A 253 -16.90 21.15 -3.78
N THR A 254 -16.58 20.40 -4.83
CA THR A 254 -15.52 19.41 -4.81
C THR A 254 -14.22 20.03 -5.26
N VAL A 255 -13.18 19.84 -4.44
CA VAL A 255 -11.82 20.28 -4.75
C VAL A 255 -10.88 19.08 -4.76
N GLN A 256 -9.90 19.10 -5.66
CA GLN A 256 -8.87 18.07 -5.75
C GLN A 256 -7.51 18.68 -5.46
N LEU A 257 -6.73 18.02 -4.61
CA LEU A 257 -5.37 18.43 -4.31
C LEU A 257 -4.47 18.25 -5.53
N HIS A 258 -3.62 19.23 -5.79
CA HIS A 258 -2.54 19.16 -6.77
C HIS A 258 -1.19 18.93 -6.07
N THR A 259 -1.02 19.51 -4.89
CA THR A 259 0.18 19.31 -4.08
C THR A 259 -0.16 19.40 -2.59
N ALA A 260 0.52 18.56 -1.81
CA ALA A 260 0.59 18.68 -0.36
C ALA A 260 2.06 18.69 0.06
N LYS A 261 2.47 19.71 0.81
CA LYS A 261 3.83 19.82 1.33
C LYS A 261 3.77 20.03 2.83
N ALA A 262 4.39 19.10 3.56
CA ALA A 262 4.48 19.16 5.00
C ALA A 262 5.92 19.44 5.45
N SER A 263 6.06 20.12 6.59
CA SER A 263 7.31 20.31 7.28
C SER A 263 7.13 20.08 8.77
N LEU A 264 8.10 19.40 9.35
CA LEU A 264 8.18 19.10 10.77
C LEU A 264 9.26 19.96 11.42
N SER A 265 8.99 20.51 12.58
CA SER A 265 10.00 21.23 13.38
C SER A 265 9.80 20.97 14.88
N PRO A 266 10.89 20.76 15.64
CA PRO A 266 10.79 20.57 17.08
C PRO A 266 10.47 21.91 17.75
N VAL A 267 9.60 21.86 18.74
CA VAL A 267 9.28 23.01 19.61
C VAL A 267 9.57 22.61 21.04
N ARG A 268 10.36 23.44 21.75
CA ARG A 268 10.62 23.27 23.17
C ARG A 268 10.04 24.47 23.91
N ASN A 269 9.09 24.21 24.78
CA ASN A 269 8.48 25.25 25.60
C ASN A 269 8.45 24.80 27.06
N GLY A 270 9.23 25.44 27.92
CA GLY A 270 9.22 25.16 29.36
C GLY A 270 9.65 23.73 29.77
N GLY A 271 10.39 23.02 28.94
CA GLY A 271 10.84 21.64 29.20
C GLY A 271 9.96 20.57 28.54
N GLU A 272 8.78 20.90 28.04
CA GLU A 272 7.95 19.98 27.27
C GLU A 272 8.38 19.97 25.80
N ALA A 273 8.54 18.76 25.24
CA ALA A 273 8.81 18.58 23.82
C ALA A 273 7.49 18.54 23.03
N ALA A 274 7.46 19.28 21.93
CA ALA A 274 6.36 19.26 20.98
C ALA A 274 6.91 19.26 19.54
N VAL A 275 6.10 18.78 18.59
CA VAL A 275 6.40 18.87 17.17
C VAL A 275 5.38 19.80 16.53
N ARG A 276 5.88 20.82 15.83
CA ARG A 276 5.05 21.63 14.94
C ARG A 276 5.00 20.96 13.58
N ILE A 277 3.78 20.75 13.08
CA ILE A 277 3.45 20.23 11.78
C ILE A 277 2.85 21.36 10.95
N ALA A 278 3.60 21.88 9.99
CA ALA A 278 3.09 22.90 9.07
C ALA A 278 2.84 22.26 7.71
N VAL A 279 1.61 22.38 7.21
CA VAL A 279 1.18 21.78 5.94
C VAL A 279 0.63 22.86 5.04
N ARG A 280 1.11 22.88 3.80
CA ARG A 280 0.58 23.72 2.74
C ARG A 280 0.03 22.84 1.63
N VAL A 281 -1.25 23.03 1.29
CA VAL A 281 -1.92 22.34 0.19
C VAL A 281 -2.32 23.32 -0.90
N ARG A 282 -2.26 22.86 -2.15
CA ARG A 282 -2.81 23.55 -3.32
C ARG A 282 -3.83 22.63 -3.96
N ALA A 283 -4.99 23.19 -4.28
CA ALA A 283 -6.08 22.43 -4.85
C ALA A 283 -6.79 23.23 -5.97
N GLY A 284 -7.48 22.53 -6.84
CA GLY A 284 -8.36 23.11 -7.84
C GLY A 284 -9.80 22.67 -7.64
N VAL A 285 -10.75 23.51 -8.01
CA VAL A 285 -12.17 23.15 -8.02
C VAL A 285 -12.43 22.21 -9.20
N THR A 286 -13.04 21.06 -8.93
CA THR A 286 -13.41 20.07 -9.96
C THR A 286 -14.91 20.02 -10.21
N GLU A 287 -15.73 20.38 -9.21
CA GLU A 287 -17.18 20.38 -9.32
C GLU A 287 -17.78 21.44 -8.39
N SER A 288 -18.89 22.06 -8.81
CA SER A 288 -19.66 23.00 -7.99
C SER A 288 -21.16 22.81 -8.23
N SER A 289 -21.92 22.70 -7.13
CA SER A 289 -23.38 22.56 -7.20
C SER A 289 -24.13 23.90 -7.35
N GLY A 290 -23.46 24.96 -7.83
CA GLY A 290 -24.07 26.27 -8.08
C GLY A 290 -23.36 27.45 -7.42
N ALA A 291 -22.29 27.22 -6.64
CA ALA A 291 -21.48 28.28 -6.07
C ALA A 291 -20.69 29.03 -7.16
N ASP A 292 -20.62 30.35 -7.05
CA ASP A 292 -19.75 31.17 -7.88
C ASP A 292 -18.30 31.03 -7.41
N THR A 293 -17.58 30.10 -8.02
CA THR A 293 -16.16 29.83 -7.72
C THR A 293 -15.20 30.90 -8.26
N ALA A 294 -15.70 31.92 -8.97
CA ALA A 294 -14.92 33.09 -9.35
C ALA A 294 -14.94 34.18 -8.26
N ASP A 295 -15.88 34.13 -7.31
CA ASP A 295 -15.94 35.06 -6.20
C ASP A 295 -14.80 34.84 -5.22
N ALA A 296 -14.05 35.90 -4.93
CA ALA A 296 -12.90 35.85 -4.00
C ALA A 296 -13.30 35.53 -2.56
N ALA A 297 -14.48 35.95 -2.11
CA ALA A 297 -14.98 35.65 -0.76
C ALA A 297 -15.37 34.15 -0.65
N MET A 298 -15.96 33.59 -1.68
CA MET A 298 -16.25 32.16 -1.75
C MET A 298 -14.96 31.34 -1.72
N LEU A 299 -13.98 31.68 -2.54
CA LEU A 299 -12.68 30.97 -2.55
C LEU A 299 -12.00 31.02 -1.17
N ALA A 300 -11.93 32.19 -0.53
CA ALA A 300 -11.33 32.33 0.79
C ALA A 300 -12.05 31.44 1.85
N ARG A 301 -13.35 31.30 1.77
CA ARG A 301 -14.13 30.43 2.63
C ARG A 301 -13.82 28.95 2.37
N LEU A 302 -13.75 28.54 1.10
CA LEU A 302 -13.41 27.17 0.73
C LEU A 302 -11.97 26.82 1.14
N GLU A 303 -11.04 27.76 1.05
CA GLU A 303 -9.65 27.59 1.56
C GLU A 303 -9.63 27.36 3.09
N GLU A 304 -10.48 28.08 3.83
CA GLU A 304 -10.61 27.88 5.28
C GLU A 304 -11.23 26.49 5.61
N GLU A 305 -12.28 26.07 4.91
CA GLU A 305 -12.90 24.75 5.08
C GLU A 305 -11.91 23.63 4.73
N LEU A 306 -11.17 23.77 3.62
CA LEU A 306 -10.14 22.81 3.23
C LEU A 306 -9.03 22.72 4.28
N SER A 307 -8.54 23.88 4.77
CA SER A 307 -7.53 23.93 5.83
C SER A 307 -8.01 23.22 7.09
N ARG A 308 -9.28 23.39 7.45
CA ARG A 308 -9.90 22.76 8.63
C ARG A 308 -9.99 21.23 8.46
N ALA A 309 -10.43 20.77 7.27
CA ALA A 309 -10.52 19.34 6.97
C ALA A 309 -9.13 18.65 7.00
N VAL A 310 -8.14 19.24 6.34
CA VAL A 310 -6.76 18.74 6.33
C VAL A 310 -6.15 18.74 7.75
N THR A 311 -6.40 19.79 8.54
CA THR A 311 -5.93 19.84 9.94
C THR A 311 -6.52 18.71 10.76
N ALA A 312 -7.83 18.46 10.67
CA ALA A 312 -8.50 17.42 11.42
C ALA A 312 -7.94 16.02 11.09
N GLN A 313 -7.65 15.75 9.82
CA GLN A 313 -7.07 14.47 9.40
C GLN A 313 -5.64 14.27 9.92
N ILE A 314 -4.81 15.32 9.90
CA ILE A 314 -3.45 15.24 10.43
C ILE A 314 -3.47 15.08 11.95
N GLU A 315 -4.39 15.75 12.65
CA GLU A 315 -4.60 15.57 14.09
C GLU A 315 -5.08 14.16 14.43
N ALA A 316 -5.98 13.57 13.62
CA ALA A 316 -6.38 12.18 13.76
C ALA A 316 -5.21 11.21 13.58
N ALA A 317 -4.35 11.43 12.59
CA ALA A 317 -3.13 10.64 12.40
C ALA A 317 -2.15 10.77 13.58
N ALA A 318 -1.98 11.99 14.10
CA ALA A 318 -1.12 12.24 15.26
C ALA A 318 -1.67 11.59 16.54
N GLU A 319 -2.98 11.63 16.74
CA GLU A 319 -3.65 10.96 17.86
C GLU A 319 -3.52 9.43 17.76
N ALA A 320 -3.74 8.87 16.57
CA ALA A 320 -3.56 7.44 16.33
C ALA A 320 -2.10 7.01 16.60
N SER A 321 -1.11 7.82 16.21
CA SER A 321 0.31 7.56 16.48
C SER A 321 0.60 7.51 17.98
N ARG A 322 0.00 8.42 18.77
CA ARG A 322 0.12 8.42 20.24
C ARG A 322 -0.57 7.20 20.87
N THR A 323 -1.80 6.93 20.45
CA THR A 323 -2.62 5.85 21.01
C THR A 323 -2.02 4.48 20.75
N LEU A 324 -1.45 4.26 19.56
CA LEU A 324 -0.78 3.02 19.17
C LEU A 324 0.67 2.95 19.66
N ASP A 325 1.19 4.04 20.24
CA ASP A 325 2.60 4.20 20.63
C ASP A 325 3.56 3.76 19.50
N ALA A 326 3.25 4.21 18.28
CA ALA A 326 3.96 3.85 17.05
C ALA A 326 4.24 5.09 16.19
N ASP A 327 5.52 5.42 16.01
CA ASP A 327 5.95 6.59 15.23
C ASP A 327 5.94 6.31 13.72
N PHE A 328 4.75 6.01 13.18
CA PHE A 328 4.57 5.84 11.75
C PHE A 328 4.53 7.17 10.97
N LEU A 329 4.51 8.31 11.69
CA LEU A 329 4.60 9.66 11.11
C LEU A 329 6.04 10.15 10.95
N GLU A 330 7.00 9.34 11.36
CA GLU A 330 8.44 9.63 11.28
C GLU A 330 8.85 10.91 12.03
N LEU A 331 8.19 11.21 13.16
CA LEU A 331 8.47 12.37 14.02
C LEU A 331 9.89 12.32 14.60
N TRP A 332 10.47 11.11 14.72
CA TRP A 332 11.86 10.90 15.13
C TRP A 332 12.88 11.67 14.28
N ARG A 333 12.52 12.06 13.06
CA ARG A 333 13.43 12.81 12.17
C ARG A 333 13.78 14.18 12.72
N VAL A 334 12.85 14.79 13.46
CA VAL A 334 13.03 16.12 14.05
C VAL A 334 13.14 16.08 15.57
N LEU A 335 12.67 14.99 16.19
CA LEU A 335 12.72 14.75 17.62
C LEU A 335 13.14 13.30 17.89
N PRO A 336 14.45 13.00 17.88
CA PRO A 336 14.96 11.62 18.03
C PRO A 336 14.52 10.94 19.33
N GLU A 337 14.20 11.70 20.37
CA GLU A 337 13.72 11.22 21.67
C GLU A 337 12.40 10.45 21.57
N VAL A 338 11.61 10.63 20.50
CA VAL A 338 10.35 9.90 20.22
C VAL A 338 10.57 8.38 20.14
N LYS A 339 11.78 7.93 19.82
CA LYS A 339 12.12 6.49 19.84
C LYS A 339 12.21 5.91 21.26
N GLY A 340 12.23 6.75 22.28
CA GLY A 340 12.19 6.31 23.67
C GLY A 340 10.79 5.79 24.04
N GLU A 341 10.75 4.79 24.91
CA GLU A 341 9.50 4.20 25.38
C GLU A 341 8.61 5.22 26.07
N GLY A 342 7.34 5.30 25.66
CA GLY A 342 6.33 6.19 26.23
C GLY A 342 6.48 7.68 25.91
N VAL A 343 7.54 8.10 25.20
CA VAL A 343 7.72 9.52 24.84
C VAL A 343 6.65 9.97 23.84
N LEU A 344 6.32 9.13 22.89
CA LEU A 344 5.33 9.43 21.86
C LEU A 344 3.93 9.67 22.46
N ALA A 345 3.55 8.89 23.48
CA ALA A 345 2.23 9.00 24.14
C ALA A 345 2.00 10.37 24.79
N SER A 346 3.05 11.04 25.26
CA SER A 346 3.00 12.37 25.87
C SER A 346 3.32 13.51 24.90
N LEU A 347 3.69 13.20 23.66
CA LEU A 347 4.13 14.19 22.69
C LEU A 347 2.98 15.08 22.23
N ARG A 348 3.16 16.38 22.34
CA ARG A 348 2.22 17.37 21.80
C ARG A 348 2.53 17.65 20.32
N THR A 349 1.50 17.69 19.50
CA THR A 349 1.58 18.13 18.10
C THR A 349 0.85 19.45 17.93
N LEU A 350 1.44 20.37 17.17
CA LEU A 350 0.88 21.67 16.83
C LEU A 350 0.71 21.70 15.32
N VAL A 351 -0.51 21.46 14.84
CA VAL A 351 -0.83 21.42 13.41
C VAL A 351 -1.20 22.82 12.92
N GLN A 352 -0.61 23.24 11.81
CA GLN A 352 -0.92 24.48 11.09
C GLN A 352 -1.07 24.16 9.61
N THR A 353 -2.23 24.43 9.04
CA THR A 353 -2.52 24.18 7.64
C THR A 353 -2.80 25.49 6.91
N GLU A 354 -2.23 25.63 5.71
CA GLU A 354 -2.50 26.70 4.77
C GLU A 354 -2.97 26.07 3.45
N SER A 355 -4.17 26.40 3.03
CA SER A 355 -4.73 25.94 1.76
C SER A 355 -4.80 27.09 0.76
N VAL A 356 -4.49 26.81 -0.50
CA VAL A 356 -4.60 27.74 -1.62
C VAL A 356 -5.38 27.07 -2.72
N LEU A 357 -6.49 27.67 -3.11
CA LEU A 357 -7.28 27.24 -4.26
C LEU A 357 -6.80 27.96 -5.53
N GLU A 358 -6.46 27.18 -6.53
CA GLU A 358 -6.14 27.70 -7.85
C GLU A 358 -7.44 28.09 -8.54
N ARG A 359 -7.51 29.31 -9.06
CA ARG A 359 -8.66 29.73 -9.86
C ARG A 359 -8.70 28.88 -11.12
N SER A 360 -9.75 28.09 -11.26
CA SER A 360 -10.04 27.46 -12.53
C SER A 360 -10.43 28.57 -13.50
N TYR A 361 -9.60 28.84 -14.49
CA TYR A 361 -10.06 29.61 -15.65
C TYR A 361 -10.90 28.64 -16.46
N ASP A 362 -12.23 28.78 -16.39
CA ASP A 362 -13.13 28.11 -17.30
C ASP A 362 -12.75 28.47 -18.73
N ILE A 363 -12.14 27.54 -19.44
CA ILE A 363 -11.86 27.66 -20.89
C ILE A 363 -13.19 27.68 -21.67
N TYR A 364 -14.23 27.14 -21.07
CA TYR A 364 -15.62 27.22 -21.52
C TYR A 364 -16.35 28.10 -20.50
N GLY A 365 -16.65 29.34 -20.89
CA GLY A 365 -17.45 30.26 -20.07
C GLY A 365 -18.63 29.51 -19.45
N SER A 366 -18.89 29.74 -18.16
CA SER A 366 -19.93 29.06 -17.41
C SER A 366 -21.21 29.00 -18.25
N ALA A 367 -21.81 27.81 -18.36
CA ALA A 367 -23.09 27.62 -19.04
C ALA A 367 -24.25 28.41 -18.40
N HIS A 368 -23.98 29.11 -17.33
CA HIS A 368 -24.85 30.12 -16.68
C HIS A 368 -24.40 31.53 -17.06
N GLY A 369 -24.37 31.79 -18.35
CA GLY A 369 -24.39 33.18 -18.83
C GLY A 369 -25.62 33.87 -18.25
N LYS A 370 -25.40 34.98 -17.53
CA LYS A 370 -26.46 35.92 -17.19
C LYS A 370 -27.21 36.23 -18.46
N GLU A 371 -28.48 35.86 -18.54
CA GLU A 371 -29.42 36.54 -19.39
C GLU A 371 -29.48 38.00 -18.91
N GLU A 372 -28.65 38.85 -19.50
CA GLU A 372 -28.88 40.27 -19.44
C GLU A 372 -30.22 40.51 -20.16
N SER A 373 -31.23 40.80 -19.36
CA SER A 373 -32.49 41.32 -19.81
C SER A 373 -32.23 42.67 -20.52
N GLU A 374 -32.07 42.67 -21.82
CA GLU A 374 -32.38 43.82 -22.65
C GLU A 374 -33.88 43.96 -22.74
N HIS A 375 -34.41 44.81 -21.87
CA HIS A 375 -35.70 45.47 -22.12
C HIS A 375 -35.57 46.93 -21.74
N GLY A 376 -35.50 47.80 -22.77
CA GLY A 376 -35.61 49.21 -22.69
C GLY A 376 -35.64 49.78 -24.09
#